data_127bc5b4dea897617e54d4e755793e59
#
_entry.id   127bc5b4dea897617e54d4e755793e59
#
_cell.length_a   1.000
_cell.length_b   1.000
_cell.length_c   1.000
_cell.angle_alpha   90.00
_cell.angle_beta   90.00
_cell.angle_gamma   90.00
#
_symmetry.space_group_name_H-M   'P 1'
#
loop_
_entity.id
_entity.type
_entity.pdbx_description
1 polymer ?
#
loop_
_entity_poly.entity_id
_entity_poly.type
_entity_poly.pdbx_seq_one_letter_code
_entity_poly.pdbx_strand_id
1 'polypeptide(L)'
;VAVSNGSAWITSLTAPTGALVGTTDTQTLTNKRIDPRVSSTASIASPLAWDSDDFDAYAATAQANALTINADSGTPVNAQKIIFRFLDNGTARALTWTTGSSKSFREVGVTLPTTTTVNKTTYVGCIYNAAADRWDAVATVTEA
;
A
#
# COMPACT_ATOMS: atom_id res chain seq x y z
N VAL A 1 20.58 -10.42 26.01
CA VAL A 1 21.51 -9.42 25.47
C VAL A 1 21.72 -8.34 26.50
N ALA A 2 22.97 -8.05 26.81
CA ALA A 2 23.30 -6.92 27.68
C ALA A 2 23.23 -5.63 26.86
N VAL A 3 22.55 -4.62 27.39
CA VAL A 3 22.43 -3.31 26.74
C VAL A 3 22.88 -2.24 27.73
N SER A 4 23.72 -1.29 27.29
CA SER A 4 24.13 -0.16 28.12
C SER A 4 23.12 0.98 28.00
N ASN A 5 22.73 1.57 29.12
CA ASN A 5 21.95 2.81 29.17
C ASN A 5 22.85 4.05 29.28
N GLY A 6 24.15 3.91 29.01
CA GLY A 6 25.14 4.99 29.15
C GLY A 6 25.78 5.10 30.54
N SER A 7 25.21 4.44 31.56
CA SER A 7 25.72 4.47 32.94
C SER A 7 25.92 3.09 33.54
N ALA A 8 25.22 2.08 33.05
CA ALA A 8 25.31 0.70 33.50
C ALA A 8 24.87 -0.27 32.39
N TRP A 9 25.30 -1.53 32.51
CA TRP A 9 24.77 -2.63 31.73
C TRP A 9 23.47 -3.14 32.32
N ILE A 10 22.37 -3.10 31.60
CA ILE A 10 21.07 -3.61 32.02
C ILE A 10 20.79 -4.96 31.36
N THR A 11 20.29 -5.90 32.14
CA THR A 11 19.95 -7.26 31.69
C THR A 11 18.43 -7.49 31.61
N SER A 12 17.63 -6.44 31.80
CA SER A 12 16.18 -6.53 31.85
C SER A 12 15.49 -6.66 30.49
N LEU A 13 16.21 -6.52 29.37
CA LEU A 13 15.66 -6.79 28.04
C LEU A 13 15.74 -8.30 27.77
N THR A 14 14.59 -8.94 27.74
CA THR A 14 14.49 -10.31 27.26
C THR A 14 14.83 -10.34 25.77
N ALA A 15 15.96 -10.98 25.41
CA ALA A 15 16.30 -11.17 24.02
C ALA A 15 15.24 -12.09 23.37
N PRO A 16 14.80 -11.80 22.14
CA PRO A 16 13.97 -12.74 21.40
C PRO A 16 14.72 -14.07 21.23
N THR A 17 14.01 -15.20 21.29
CA THR A 17 14.58 -16.54 21.17
C THR A 17 15.14 -16.87 19.78
N GLY A 18 14.95 -15.98 18.81
CA GLY A 18 15.46 -16.09 17.44
C GLY A 18 16.62 -15.15 17.13
N ALA A 19 17.14 -15.23 15.93
CA ALA A 19 18.17 -14.31 15.43
C ALA A 19 17.64 -12.86 15.39
N LEU A 20 18.47 -11.92 15.84
CA LEU A 20 18.19 -10.49 15.71
C LEU A 20 18.39 -10.08 14.25
N VAL A 21 17.43 -9.35 13.69
CA VAL A 21 17.53 -8.79 12.34
C VAL A 21 18.23 -7.44 12.42
N GLY A 22 19.42 -7.36 11.81
CA GLY A 22 20.14 -6.10 11.64
C GLY A 22 19.55 -5.25 10.51
N THR A 23 19.82 -3.97 10.52
CA THR A 23 19.37 -3.03 9.47
C THR A 23 20.32 -2.96 8.28
N THR A 24 21.54 -3.46 8.40
CA THR A 24 22.62 -3.35 7.40
C THR A 24 23.08 -4.69 6.82
N ASP A 25 22.79 -5.79 7.51
CA ASP A 25 23.25 -7.11 7.10
C ASP A 25 22.28 -7.77 6.12
N THR A 26 22.79 -8.47 5.13
CA THR A 26 21.99 -9.34 4.27
C THR A 26 21.52 -10.54 5.08
N GLN A 27 20.23 -10.66 5.31
CA GLN A 27 19.63 -11.74 6.09
C GLN A 27 18.47 -12.40 5.35
N THR A 28 18.39 -13.72 5.43
CA THR A 28 17.24 -14.48 4.95
C THR A 28 16.29 -14.72 6.11
N LEU A 29 15.06 -14.21 5.99
CA LEU A 29 13.98 -14.44 6.96
C LEU A 29 13.20 -15.68 6.56
N THR A 30 13.36 -16.77 7.32
CA THR A 30 12.57 -18.01 7.15
C THR A 30 11.46 -18.11 8.20
N ASN A 31 10.33 -18.69 7.82
CA ASN A 31 9.17 -18.87 8.70
C ASN A 31 8.64 -17.55 9.28
N LYS A 32 8.75 -16.46 8.54
CA LYS A 32 8.19 -15.15 8.92
C LYS A 32 6.98 -14.83 8.04
N ARG A 33 5.91 -14.42 8.69
CA ARG A 33 4.77 -13.80 8.04
C ARG A 33 4.99 -12.27 8.04
N ILE A 34 4.86 -11.67 6.87
CA ILE A 34 4.78 -10.20 6.77
C ILE A 34 3.29 -9.86 6.82
N ASP A 35 2.91 -9.04 7.80
CA ASP A 35 1.55 -8.55 7.95
C ASP A 35 1.46 -7.18 7.26
N PRO A 36 0.76 -7.07 6.12
CA PRO A 36 0.69 -5.83 5.37
C PRO A 36 -0.07 -4.76 6.16
N ARG A 37 0.36 -3.52 6.06
CA ARG A 37 -0.30 -2.37 6.67
C ARG A 37 -1.50 -2.00 5.79
N VAL A 38 -2.72 -2.14 6.32
CA VAL A 38 -3.94 -1.89 5.55
C VAL A 38 -4.71 -0.73 6.15
N SER A 39 -4.92 0.34 5.37
CA SER A 39 -5.93 1.35 5.65
C SER A 39 -7.28 0.85 5.15
N SER A 40 -8.22 0.58 6.04
CA SER A 40 -9.56 0.09 5.69
C SER A 40 -10.63 0.97 6.31
N THR A 41 -11.56 1.43 5.49
CA THR A 41 -12.68 2.29 5.90
C THR A 41 -13.94 1.93 5.10
N ALA A 42 -15.12 2.33 5.59
CA ALA A 42 -16.35 2.14 4.83
C ALA A 42 -16.31 2.94 3.52
N SER A 43 -15.99 4.22 3.59
CA SER A 43 -15.87 5.09 2.41
C SER A 43 -14.64 5.97 2.54
N ILE A 44 -13.80 5.94 1.54
CA ILE A 44 -12.61 6.79 1.46
C ILE A 44 -13.07 8.20 1.07
N ALA A 45 -12.56 9.21 1.78
CA ALA A 45 -12.79 10.61 1.42
C ALA A 45 -12.09 10.96 0.10
N SER A 46 -12.76 11.80 -0.71
CA SER A 46 -12.21 12.27 -1.99
C SER A 46 -11.74 13.73 -1.84
N PRO A 47 -10.54 14.06 -2.31
CA PRO A 47 -9.56 13.16 -2.89
C PRO A 47 -8.87 12.27 -1.84
N LEU A 48 -8.51 11.03 -2.21
CA LEU A 48 -7.62 10.19 -1.41
C LEU A 48 -6.21 10.78 -1.48
N ALA A 49 -5.77 11.39 -0.40
CA ALA A 49 -4.36 11.65 -0.15
C ALA A 49 -3.79 10.39 0.54
N TRP A 50 -2.78 9.78 -0.04
CA TRP A 50 -2.22 8.53 0.44
C TRP A 50 -0.70 8.58 0.48
N ASP A 51 -0.13 7.71 1.31
CA ASP A 51 1.29 7.64 1.59
C ASP A 51 1.74 6.19 1.58
N SER A 52 2.67 5.86 0.69
CA SER A 52 3.26 4.52 0.57
C SER A 52 4.20 4.17 1.73
N ASP A 53 4.62 5.15 2.52
CA ASP A 53 5.42 4.92 3.73
C ASP A 53 4.55 4.43 4.88
N ASP A 54 3.22 4.70 4.85
CA ASP A 54 2.28 4.34 5.90
C ASP A 54 1.57 3.00 5.65
N PHE A 55 1.14 2.74 4.39
CA PHE A 55 0.29 1.59 4.08
C PHE A 55 0.73 0.85 2.82
N ASP A 56 0.48 -0.47 2.84
CA ASP A 56 0.72 -1.38 1.71
C ASP A 56 -0.58 -1.67 0.94
N ALA A 57 -1.74 -1.33 1.53
CA ALA A 57 -3.04 -1.43 0.87
C ALA A 57 -4.04 -0.40 1.38
N TYR A 58 -4.91 0.06 0.49
CA TYR A 58 -6.06 0.92 0.79
C TYR A 58 -7.35 0.21 0.40
N ALA A 59 -8.34 0.18 1.30
CA ALA A 59 -9.59 -0.52 1.10
C ALA A 59 -10.79 0.34 1.46
N ALA A 60 -11.75 0.46 0.53
CA ALA A 60 -13.10 0.92 0.80
C ALA A 60 -14.04 -0.28 0.82
N THR A 61 -14.83 -0.43 1.88
CA THR A 61 -15.78 -1.56 2.04
C THR A 61 -17.23 -1.19 1.67
N ALA A 62 -17.51 0.09 1.46
CA ALA A 62 -18.81 0.61 1.02
C ALA A 62 -18.64 2.04 0.47
N GLN A 63 -17.84 2.21 -0.57
CA GLN A 63 -17.54 3.55 -1.14
C GLN A 63 -18.81 4.29 -1.52
N ALA A 64 -19.05 5.44 -0.90
CA ALA A 64 -20.29 6.17 -1.02
C ALA A 64 -20.26 7.32 -2.05
N ASN A 65 -19.07 7.80 -2.41
CA ASN A 65 -18.87 8.96 -3.29
C ASN A 65 -17.90 8.64 -4.43
N ALA A 66 -17.90 9.46 -5.47
CA ALA A 66 -16.84 9.45 -6.47
C ALA A 66 -15.49 9.68 -5.79
N LEU A 67 -14.45 8.99 -6.23
CA LEU A 67 -13.13 9.00 -5.61
C LEU A 67 -12.06 9.44 -6.61
N THR A 68 -11.32 10.49 -6.25
CA THR A 68 -10.07 10.85 -6.92
C THR A 68 -8.92 10.26 -6.12
N ILE A 69 -8.04 9.51 -6.76
CA ILE A 69 -6.84 8.94 -6.16
C ILE A 69 -5.66 9.82 -6.57
N ASN A 70 -5.09 10.56 -5.62
CA ASN A 70 -3.97 11.45 -5.87
C ASN A 70 -2.68 10.68 -6.15
N ALA A 71 -1.64 11.41 -6.59
CA ALA A 71 -0.28 10.90 -6.58
C ALA A 71 0.16 10.58 -5.15
N ASP A 72 1.10 9.66 -4.99
CA ASP A 72 1.70 9.28 -3.71
C ASP A 72 2.45 10.47 -3.08
N SER A 73 2.24 10.70 -1.79
CA SER A 73 2.98 11.69 -1.00
C SER A 73 4.24 11.14 -0.33
N GLY A 74 4.38 9.81 -0.28
CA GLY A 74 5.48 9.09 0.37
C GLY A 74 6.80 9.12 -0.40
N THR A 75 7.71 8.29 0.06
CA THR A 75 9.05 8.09 -0.51
C THR A 75 9.25 6.64 -0.98
N PRO A 76 8.48 6.20 -2.00
CA PRO A 76 8.45 4.81 -2.39
C PRO A 76 9.81 4.32 -2.89
N VAL A 77 10.13 3.06 -2.59
CA VAL A 77 11.33 2.39 -3.08
C VAL A 77 11.03 1.57 -4.32
N ASN A 78 12.05 1.37 -5.18
CA ASN A 78 11.88 0.60 -6.40
C ASN A 78 11.31 -0.80 -6.14
N ALA A 79 10.32 -1.19 -6.94
CA ALA A 79 9.56 -2.44 -6.83
C ALA A 79 8.66 -2.55 -5.57
N GLN A 80 8.45 -1.47 -4.83
CA GLN A 80 7.43 -1.42 -3.79
C GLN A 80 6.06 -1.67 -4.39
N LYS A 81 5.17 -2.33 -3.65
CA LYS A 81 3.84 -2.73 -4.09
C LYS A 81 2.78 -2.02 -3.30
N ILE A 82 1.68 -1.69 -3.94
CA ILE A 82 0.48 -1.16 -3.31
C ILE A 82 -0.76 -1.82 -3.94
N ILE A 83 -1.77 -2.07 -3.12
CA ILE A 83 -3.05 -2.62 -3.56
C ILE A 83 -4.17 -1.68 -3.16
N PHE A 84 -5.02 -1.34 -4.10
CA PHE A 84 -6.29 -0.67 -3.84
C PHE A 84 -7.44 -1.66 -4.00
N ARG A 85 -8.41 -1.60 -3.09
CA ARG A 85 -9.63 -2.40 -3.11
C ARG A 85 -10.83 -1.49 -2.93
N PHE A 86 -11.76 -1.49 -3.86
CA PHE A 86 -12.94 -0.66 -3.83
C PHE A 86 -14.18 -1.52 -3.98
N LEU A 87 -14.99 -1.59 -2.91
CA LEU A 87 -16.37 -2.05 -2.94
C LEU A 87 -17.27 -0.83 -2.77
N ASP A 88 -18.25 -0.65 -3.63
CA ASP A 88 -19.21 0.43 -3.51
C ASP A 88 -20.33 0.09 -2.49
N ASN A 89 -21.20 1.05 -2.24
CA ASN A 89 -22.35 0.92 -1.34
C ASN A 89 -23.63 0.51 -2.07
N GLY A 90 -23.55 -0.28 -3.13
CA GLY A 90 -24.67 -0.67 -3.97
C GLY A 90 -24.95 0.29 -5.13
N THR A 91 -24.09 1.28 -5.34
CA THR A 91 -24.17 2.22 -6.47
C THR A 91 -22.75 2.42 -7.03
N ALA A 92 -22.58 2.21 -8.35
CA ALA A 92 -21.30 2.41 -9.01
C ALA A 92 -20.77 3.83 -8.77
N ARG A 93 -19.47 3.93 -8.45
CA ARG A 93 -18.79 5.20 -8.14
C ARG A 93 -17.67 5.46 -9.12
N ALA A 94 -17.60 6.70 -9.61
CA ALA A 94 -16.53 7.11 -10.49
C ALA A 94 -15.18 7.04 -9.75
N LEU A 95 -14.14 6.58 -10.45
CA LEU A 95 -12.76 6.53 -10.01
C LEU A 95 -11.92 7.39 -10.96
N THR A 96 -11.19 8.35 -10.40
CA THR A 96 -10.27 9.21 -11.15
C THR A 96 -8.86 9.03 -10.61
N TRP A 97 -7.92 8.67 -11.45
CA TRP A 97 -6.54 8.44 -11.09
C TRP A 97 -5.67 9.61 -11.52
N THR A 98 -4.84 10.12 -10.63
CA THR A 98 -3.84 11.13 -11.00
C THR A 98 -2.75 10.46 -11.82
N THR A 99 -2.52 10.95 -13.03
CA THR A 99 -1.53 10.46 -13.99
C THR A 99 -0.60 11.58 -14.45
N GLY A 100 0.54 11.23 -15.07
CA GLY A 100 1.42 12.20 -15.74
C GLY A 100 2.34 13.03 -14.85
N SER A 101 2.24 12.94 -13.53
CA SER A 101 3.11 13.64 -12.57
C SER A 101 4.01 12.68 -11.80
N SER A 102 5.02 13.20 -11.08
CA SER A 102 5.86 12.42 -10.15
C SER A 102 5.02 11.55 -9.23
N LYS A 103 5.44 10.32 -9.00
CA LYS A 103 4.79 9.31 -8.14
C LYS A 103 3.29 9.11 -8.40
N SER A 104 2.83 9.44 -9.59
CA SER A 104 1.46 9.21 -10.06
C SER A 104 1.33 7.86 -10.74
N PHE A 105 0.10 7.49 -11.08
CA PHE A 105 -0.18 6.21 -11.73
C PHE A 105 0.13 6.21 -13.22
N ARG A 106 0.51 5.04 -13.73
CA ARG A 106 0.72 4.79 -15.17
C ARG A 106 0.16 3.42 -15.52
N GLU A 107 -0.57 3.35 -16.61
CA GLU A 107 -1.06 2.12 -17.18
C GLU A 107 0.08 1.37 -17.88
N VAL A 108 0.24 0.08 -17.54
CA VAL A 108 1.25 -0.80 -18.14
C VAL A 108 0.60 -2.13 -18.49
N GLY A 109 0.05 -2.23 -19.68
CA GLY A 109 -0.65 -3.42 -20.15
C GLY A 109 -2.03 -3.69 -19.54
N VAL A 110 -2.43 -2.88 -18.55
CA VAL A 110 -3.77 -2.90 -17.97
C VAL A 110 -4.31 -1.48 -17.88
N THR A 111 -5.64 -1.32 -17.99
CA THR A 111 -6.30 -0.04 -17.87
C THR A 111 -6.76 0.19 -16.42
N LEU A 112 -6.53 1.39 -15.91
CA LEU A 112 -7.05 1.81 -14.61
C LEU A 112 -8.58 1.91 -14.66
N PRO A 113 -9.30 1.36 -13.68
CA PRO A 113 -10.76 1.41 -13.70
C PRO A 113 -11.26 2.83 -13.48
N THR A 114 -12.23 3.26 -14.27
CA THR A 114 -12.87 4.59 -14.17
C THR A 114 -14.13 4.56 -13.33
N THR A 115 -14.60 3.38 -12.93
CA THR A 115 -15.80 3.21 -12.09
C THR A 115 -15.71 1.88 -11.33
N THR A 116 -16.36 1.80 -10.18
CA THR A 116 -16.59 0.53 -9.48
C THR A 116 -17.70 -0.26 -10.15
N THR A 117 -17.73 -1.57 -9.92
CA THR A 117 -18.85 -2.42 -10.34
C THR A 117 -19.75 -2.67 -9.13
N VAL A 118 -21.06 -2.42 -9.31
CA VAL A 118 -22.04 -2.50 -8.22
C VAL A 118 -21.97 -3.81 -7.44
N ASN A 119 -21.83 -3.71 -6.12
CA ASN A 119 -21.74 -4.83 -5.17
C ASN A 119 -20.58 -5.80 -5.45
N LYS A 120 -19.54 -5.36 -6.15
CA LYS A 120 -18.35 -6.17 -6.44
C LYS A 120 -17.09 -5.40 -6.05
N THR A 121 -16.13 -6.12 -5.50
CA THR A 121 -14.84 -5.52 -5.18
C THR A 121 -13.97 -5.41 -6.43
N THR A 122 -13.49 -4.21 -6.70
CA THR A 122 -12.49 -3.93 -7.73
C THR A 122 -11.12 -3.85 -7.07
N TYR A 123 -10.16 -4.60 -7.57
CA TYR A 123 -8.77 -4.62 -7.12
C TYR A 123 -7.88 -3.96 -8.16
N VAL A 124 -6.97 -3.11 -7.70
CA VAL A 124 -5.92 -2.52 -8.53
C VAL A 124 -4.59 -2.73 -7.84
N GLY A 125 -3.68 -3.45 -8.50
CA GLY A 125 -2.33 -3.70 -8.04
C GLY A 125 -1.32 -2.85 -8.80
N CYS A 126 -0.45 -2.14 -8.06
CA CYS A 126 0.59 -1.30 -8.65
C CYS A 126 1.97 -1.65 -8.09
N ILE A 127 3.00 -1.42 -8.90
CA ILE A 127 4.40 -1.55 -8.54
C ILE A 127 5.10 -0.22 -8.84
N TYR A 128 5.88 0.30 -7.89
CA TYR A 128 6.63 1.51 -8.12
C TYR A 128 7.85 1.26 -9.00
N ASN A 129 7.98 2.06 -10.04
CA ASN A 129 9.10 2.10 -10.96
C ASN A 129 9.91 3.37 -10.71
N ALA A 130 11.00 3.26 -9.97
CA ALA A 130 11.82 4.41 -9.60
C ALA A 130 12.46 5.11 -10.80
N ALA A 131 12.80 4.36 -11.87
CA ALA A 131 13.38 4.96 -13.08
C ALA A 131 12.39 5.85 -13.84
N ALA A 132 11.09 5.52 -13.77
CA ALA A 132 10.03 6.32 -14.37
C ALA A 132 9.40 7.31 -13.39
N ASP A 133 9.68 7.18 -12.10
CA ASP A 133 9.04 7.90 -11.00
C ASP A 133 7.50 7.77 -11.04
N ARG A 134 7.02 6.52 -11.20
CA ARG A 134 5.60 6.20 -11.41
C ARG A 134 5.21 4.91 -10.71
N TRP A 135 3.92 4.84 -10.35
CA TRP A 135 3.26 3.63 -9.94
C TRP A 135 2.66 2.94 -11.16
N ASP A 136 3.30 1.87 -11.62
CA ASP A 136 2.86 1.08 -12.76
C ASP A 136 1.69 0.18 -12.34
N ALA A 137 0.51 0.40 -12.91
CA ALA A 137 -0.63 -0.47 -12.74
C ALA A 137 -0.38 -1.78 -13.51
N VAL A 138 -0.29 -2.89 -12.78
CA VAL A 138 0.06 -4.21 -13.33
C VAL A 138 -1.08 -5.21 -13.24
N ALA A 139 -2.10 -4.91 -12.46
CA ALA A 139 -3.30 -5.76 -12.34
C ALA A 139 -4.53 -4.89 -12.06
N THR A 140 -5.62 -5.21 -12.76
CA THR A 140 -6.96 -4.71 -12.48
C THR A 140 -7.93 -5.87 -12.59
N VAL A 141 -8.63 -6.18 -11.51
CA VAL A 141 -9.57 -7.32 -11.45
C VAL A 141 -10.81 -6.92 -10.65
N THR A 142 -11.96 -7.32 -11.13
CA THR A 142 -13.24 -7.19 -10.40
C THR A 142 -13.76 -8.58 -10.09
N GLU A 143 -14.37 -8.75 -8.93
CA GLU A 143 -15.03 -10.00 -8.54
C GLU A 143 -16.02 -10.47 -9.62
N ALA A 144 -16.13 -11.79 -9.77
CA ALA A 144 -17.02 -12.45 -10.74
C ALA A 144 -18.51 -12.22 -10.43
#